data_1ceb08712411aa3c838700a69654579a
#
_entry.id   1ceb08712411aa3c838700a69654579a
#
_cell.length_a   1.000
_cell.length_b   1.000
_cell.length_c   1.000
_cell.angle_alpha   90.00
_cell.angle_beta   90.00
_cell.angle_gamma   90.00
#
_symmetry.space_group_name_H-M   'P 1'
#
loop_
_entity.id
_entity.type
_entity.pdbx_description
1 polymer ?
#
loop_
_entity_poly.entity_id
_entity_poly.type
_entity_poly.pdbx_seq_one_letter_code
_entity_poly.pdbx_strand_id
1 'polypeptide(L)'
;MFEKLVPAGQGRLVIQRKHDLPNSEDNNTSVENYVGVAISVSFNSKNDEQQRIQQLSGGQKSLCALALIFAIQQCDPAPFYCLDELDANLDAQYRTAVASMIEELSENAQYICTTFRPEMIQAADKFFGVIFQNKVSSIQEITKENALEFVEQEQPQ
;
A
#
# COMPACT_ATOMS: atom_id res chain seq x y z
N MET A 1 -9.74 1.98 4.04
CA MET A 1 -8.38 2.03 3.49
C MET A 1 -8.34 2.53 2.04
N PHE A 2 -8.93 1.86 1.08
CA PHE A 2 -8.82 2.27 -0.33
C PHE A 2 -9.24 3.73 -0.59
N GLU A 3 -10.35 4.21 -0.02
CA GLU A 3 -10.81 5.59 -0.17
C GLU A 3 -9.90 6.65 0.48
N LYS A 4 -9.05 6.26 1.42
CA LYS A 4 -8.01 7.15 1.98
C LYS A 4 -6.88 7.35 0.96
N LEU A 5 -6.51 6.30 0.21
CA LEU A 5 -5.49 6.37 -0.85
C LEU A 5 -6.03 6.98 -2.15
N VAL A 6 -7.32 6.76 -2.44
CA VAL A 6 -8.01 7.24 -3.66
C VAL A 6 -9.33 7.89 -3.24
N PRO A 7 -9.33 9.17 -2.84
CA PRO A 7 -10.53 9.83 -2.30
C PRO A 7 -11.72 9.89 -3.26
N ALA A 8 -11.47 9.97 -4.56
CA ALA A 8 -12.50 9.95 -5.59
C ALA A 8 -13.04 8.53 -5.88
N GLY A 9 -12.28 7.50 -5.51
CA GLY A 9 -12.58 6.11 -5.85
C GLY A 9 -13.41 5.39 -4.80
N GLN A 10 -13.75 4.14 -5.12
CA GLN A 10 -14.40 3.20 -4.21
C GLN A 10 -13.79 1.81 -4.38
N GLY A 11 -13.59 1.10 -3.27
CA GLY A 11 -13.14 -0.29 -3.26
C GLY A 11 -14.16 -1.20 -2.61
N ARG A 12 -14.39 -2.37 -3.21
CA ARG A 12 -15.27 -3.42 -2.70
C ARG A 12 -14.56 -4.75 -2.68
N LEU A 13 -14.67 -5.46 -1.56
CA LEU A 13 -14.28 -6.85 -1.41
C LEU A 13 -15.53 -7.72 -1.62
N VAL A 14 -15.45 -8.67 -2.55
CA VAL A 14 -16.54 -9.59 -2.85
C VAL A 14 -16.11 -11.00 -2.51
N ILE A 15 -16.79 -11.61 -1.54
CA ILE A 15 -16.55 -13.00 -1.17
C ILE A 15 -17.26 -13.89 -2.17
N GLN A 16 -16.54 -14.82 -2.79
CA GLN A 16 -17.05 -15.75 -3.80
C GLN A 16 -17.46 -17.07 -3.13
N ARG A 17 -18.68 -17.53 -3.41
CA ARG A 17 -19.20 -18.83 -2.93
C ARG A 17 -19.13 -19.88 -4.03
N LYS A 18 -19.03 -21.17 -3.64
CA LYS A 18 -19.04 -22.33 -4.57
C LYS A 18 -20.30 -22.45 -5.41
N HIS A 19 -21.43 -21.97 -4.89
CA HIS A 19 -22.72 -22.02 -5.53
C HIS A 19 -23.42 -20.66 -5.49
N ASP A 20 -23.19 -19.83 -6.51
CA ASP A 20 -24.19 -18.87 -6.95
C ASP A 20 -25.20 -19.60 -7.86
N LEU A 21 -25.73 -20.74 -7.44
CA LEU A 21 -26.81 -21.44 -8.12
C LEU A 21 -28.17 -20.94 -7.59
N PRO A 22 -29.14 -20.62 -8.47
CA PRO A 22 -30.37 -19.91 -8.12
C PRO A 22 -31.36 -20.70 -7.25
N ASN A 23 -31.05 -21.88 -6.76
CA ASN A 23 -31.97 -22.75 -6.03
C ASN A 23 -31.39 -23.48 -4.78
N SER A 24 -30.33 -22.99 -4.17
CA SER A 24 -29.87 -23.59 -2.92
C SER A 24 -30.38 -22.76 -1.75
N GLU A 25 -31.40 -23.25 -1.06
CA GLU A 25 -31.93 -22.75 0.23
C GLU A 25 -30.96 -22.98 1.42
N ASP A 26 -29.71 -23.37 1.15
CA ASP A 26 -28.73 -23.59 2.19
C ASP A 26 -28.09 -22.27 2.66
N ASN A 27 -28.69 -21.71 3.71
CA ASN A 27 -28.10 -20.67 4.58
C ASN A 27 -26.90 -21.20 5.39
N ASN A 28 -26.18 -22.20 4.85
CA ASN A 28 -25.04 -22.79 5.52
C ASN A 28 -23.82 -21.87 5.36
N THR A 29 -23.48 -21.14 6.42
CA THR A 29 -22.32 -20.24 6.54
C THR A 29 -21.00 -20.99 6.75
N SER A 30 -20.92 -22.26 6.39
CA SER A 30 -19.69 -23.03 6.48
C SER A 30 -18.59 -22.43 5.62
N VAL A 31 -17.38 -22.32 6.17
CA VAL A 31 -16.18 -21.82 5.48
C VAL A 31 -15.89 -22.58 4.19
N GLU A 32 -16.26 -23.86 4.12
CA GLU A 32 -16.09 -24.74 2.96
C GLU A 32 -16.87 -24.30 1.70
N ASN A 33 -17.87 -23.44 1.89
CA ASN A 33 -18.68 -22.90 0.78
C ASN A 33 -18.03 -21.68 0.10
N TYR A 34 -16.95 -21.16 0.63
CA TYR A 34 -16.24 -20.03 0.05
C TYR A 34 -15.07 -20.49 -0.80
N VAL A 35 -14.98 -19.98 -2.03
CA VAL A 35 -13.93 -20.36 -3.02
C VAL A 35 -12.87 -19.29 -3.21
N GLY A 36 -13.12 -18.07 -2.75
CA GLY A 36 -12.16 -17.00 -2.91
C GLY A 36 -12.73 -15.61 -2.63
N VAL A 37 -11.89 -14.63 -2.92
CA VAL A 37 -12.21 -13.20 -2.76
C VAL A 37 -11.90 -12.50 -4.07
N ALA A 38 -12.82 -11.68 -4.54
CA ALA A 38 -12.61 -10.75 -5.65
C ALA A 38 -12.56 -9.32 -5.14
N ILE A 39 -11.69 -8.51 -5.74
CA ILE A 39 -11.59 -7.08 -5.46
C ILE A 39 -12.08 -6.35 -6.71
N SER A 40 -13.00 -5.42 -6.50
CA SER A 40 -13.50 -4.51 -7.52
C SER A 40 -13.29 -3.07 -7.04
N VAL A 41 -12.78 -2.21 -7.91
CA VAL A 41 -12.47 -0.82 -7.57
C VAL A 41 -12.88 0.14 -8.69
N SER A 42 -13.19 1.36 -8.32
CA SER A 42 -13.24 2.51 -9.21
C SER A 42 -12.24 3.57 -8.76
N PHE A 43 -11.56 4.26 -9.68
CA PHE A 43 -10.54 5.27 -9.36
C PHE A 43 -11.03 6.70 -9.56
N ASN A 44 -11.92 6.92 -10.50
CA ASN A 44 -12.30 8.26 -10.93
C ASN A 44 -13.57 8.78 -10.25
N SER A 45 -14.50 7.89 -9.92
CA SER A 45 -15.76 8.25 -9.28
C SER A 45 -16.33 7.06 -8.50
N LYS A 46 -17.03 7.37 -7.39
CA LYS A 46 -17.77 6.35 -6.61
C LYS A 46 -18.95 5.75 -7.36
N ASN A 47 -19.41 6.42 -8.41
CA ASN A 47 -20.54 6.00 -9.24
C ASN A 47 -20.11 5.30 -10.54
N ASP A 48 -18.83 5.24 -10.85
CA ASP A 48 -18.32 4.59 -12.03
C ASP A 48 -18.42 3.06 -11.92
N GLU A 49 -18.45 2.41 -13.08
CA GLU A 49 -18.36 0.96 -13.15
C GLU A 49 -17.09 0.44 -12.48
N GLN A 50 -17.27 -0.47 -11.54
CA GLN A 50 -16.14 -1.06 -10.81
C GLN A 50 -15.37 -2.03 -11.72
N GLN A 51 -14.08 -1.83 -11.81
CA GLN A 51 -13.15 -2.67 -12.55
C GLN A 51 -12.62 -3.79 -11.65
N ARG A 52 -12.43 -4.97 -12.24
CA ARG A 52 -11.71 -6.07 -11.58
C ARG A 52 -10.22 -5.82 -11.60
N ILE A 53 -9.49 -6.37 -10.63
CA ILE A 53 -8.02 -6.21 -10.51
C ILE A 53 -7.28 -6.51 -11.82
N GLN A 54 -7.74 -7.49 -12.61
CA GLN A 54 -7.09 -7.89 -13.86
C GLN A 54 -7.10 -6.78 -14.92
N GLN A 55 -8.07 -5.87 -14.85
CA GLN A 55 -8.29 -4.79 -15.83
C GLN A 55 -7.49 -3.52 -15.49
N LEU A 56 -6.86 -3.47 -14.32
CA LEU A 56 -6.14 -2.31 -13.81
C LEU A 56 -4.73 -2.20 -14.39
N SER A 57 -4.19 -0.98 -14.43
CA SER A 57 -2.77 -0.72 -14.70
C SER A 57 -1.86 -1.27 -13.60
N GLY A 58 -0.55 -1.35 -13.84
CA GLY A 58 0.42 -1.83 -12.85
C GLY A 58 0.39 -1.02 -11.55
N GLY A 59 0.47 0.30 -11.64
CA GLY A 59 0.40 1.19 -10.47
C GLY A 59 -0.92 1.09 -9.71
N GLN A 60 -2.05 1.00 -10.42
CA GLN A 60 -3.37 0.80 -9.81
C GLN A 60 -3.46 -0.54 -9.07
N LYS A 61 -2.88 -1.61 -9.61
CA LYS A 61 -2.79 -2.91 -8.93
C LYS A 61 -1.97 -2.83 -7.65
N SER A 62 -0.80 -2.16 -7.71
CA SER A 62 0.04 -1.95 -6.54
C SER A 62 -0.71 -1.19 -5.45
N LEU A 63 -1.43 -0.13 -5.81
CA LEU A 63 -2.22 0.65 -4.86
C LEU A 63 -3.36 -0.15 -4.21
N CYS A 64 -4.06 -1.01 -4.99
CA CYS A 64 -5.06 -1.92 -4.46
C CYS A 64 -4.47 -2.95 -3.49
N ALA A 65 -3.28 -3.49 -3.82
CA ALA A 65 -2.56 -4.42 -2.96
C ALA A 65 -2.15 -3.76 -1.64
N LEU A 66 -1.62 -2.53 -1.68
CA LEU A 66 -1.28 -1.75 -0.48
C LEU A 66 -2.51 -1.47 0.38
N ALA A 67 -3.63 -1.04 -0.23
CA ALA A 67 -4.87 -0.80 0.49
C ALA A 67 -5.37 -2.06 1.23
N LEU A 68 -5.23 -3.23 0.59
CA LEU A 68 -5.60 -4.51 1.20
C LEU A 68 -4.64 -4.89 2.34
N ILE A 69 -3.33 -4.74 2.14
CA ILE A 69 -2.31 -5.03 3.16
C ILE A 69 -2.55 -4.16 4.40
N PHE A 70 -2.72 -2.84 4.23
CA PHE A 70 -3.00 -1.94 5.35
C PHE A 70 -4.34 -2.25 6.04
N ALA A 71 -5.35 -2.72 5.30
CA ALA A 71 -6.61 -3.15 5.90
C ALA A 71 -6.44 -4.43 6.74
N ILE A 72 -5.64 -5.40 6.29
CA ILE A 72 -5.31 -6.62 7.03
C ILE A 72 -4.51 -6.28 8.28
N GLN A 73 -3.51 -5.39 8.19
CA GLN A 73 -2.71 -4.93 9.33
C GLN A 73 -3.56 -4.30 10.43
N GLN A 74 -4.66 -3.64 10.09
CA GLN A 74 -5.59 -3.13 11.10
C GLN A 74 -6.43 -4.20 11.78
N CYS A 75 -6.71 -5.31 11.08
CA CYS A 75 -7.45 -6.44 11.66
C CYS A 75 -6.58 -7.31 12.56
N ASP A 76 -5.30 -7.47 12.21
CA ASP A 76 -4.32 -8.29 12.93
C ASP A 76 -2.99 -7.50 13.03
N PRO A 77 -2.89 -6.57 14.02
CA PRO A 77 -1.76 -5.67 14.12
C PRO A 77 -0.50 -6.38 14.61
N ALA A 78 0.63 -6.08 13.95
CA ALA A 78 1.97 -6.45 14.39
C ALA A 78 2.67 -5.25 15.05
N PRO A 79 3.68 -5.49 15.91
CA PRO A 79 4.41 -4.41 16.57
C PRO A 79 5.28 -3.58 15.60
N PHE A 80 5.69 -4.14 14.47
CA PHE A 80 6.45 -3.44 13.43
C PHE A 80 6.19 -4.03 12.04
N TYR A 81 6.43 -3.22 11.01
CA TYR A 81 6.30 -3.57 9.60
C TYR A 81 7.53 -3.12 8.83
N CYS A 82 8.02 -3.99 7.94
CA CYS A 82 9.09 -3.66 7.00
C CYS A 82 8.49 -3.55 5.59
N LEU A 83 8.67 -2.39 4.96
CA LEU A 83 8.14 -2.06 3.64
C LEU A 83 9.31 -1.72 2.72
N ASP A 84 9.51 -2.52 1.68
CA ASP A 84 10.64 -2.40 0.76
C ASP A 84 10.15 -1.81 -0.58
N GLU A 85 10.62 -0.59 -0.91
CA GLU A 85 10.35 0.14 -2.16
C GLU A 85 8.87 0.12 -2.61
N LEU A 86 7.93 0.18 -1.66
CA LEU A 86 6.49 0.05 -1.95
C LEU A 86 5.94 1.15 -2.86
N ASP A 87 6.67 2.24 -2.99
CA ASP A 87 6.33 3.46 -3.73
C ASP A 87 6.92 3.50 -5.15
N ALA A 88 7.73 2.50 -5.55
CA ALA A 88 8.47 2.50 -6.82
C ALA A 88 7.57 2.63 -8.07
N ASN A 89 6.37 2.02 -8.04
CA ASN A 89 5.43 1.99 -9.18
C ASN A 89 4.22 2.91 -9.01
N LEU A 90 4.28 3.89 -8.11
CA LEU A 90 3.19 4.79 -7.83
C LEU A 90 3.42 6.18 -8.44
N ASP A 91 2.36 6.80 -8.94
CA ASP A 91 2.35 8.20 -9.32
C ASP A 91 2.51 9.11 -8.09
N ALA A 92 3.03 10.33 -8.27
CA ALA A 92 3.35 11.25 -7.19
C ALA A 92 2.17 11.48 -6.21
N GLN A 93 0.96 11.67 -6.74
CA GLN A 93 -0.24 11.86 -5.92
C GLN A 93 -0.53 10.66 -5.00
N TYR A 94 -0.30 9.45 -5.49
CA TYR A 94 -0.52 8.22 -4.71
C TYR A 94 0.61 7.98 -3.71
N ARG A 95 1.86 8.35 -4.05
CA ARG A 95 2.98 8.31 -3.10
C ARG A 95 2.73 9.20 -1.90
N THR A 96 2.24 10.44 -2.12
CA THR A 96 1.87 11.34 -1.02
C THR A 96 0.75 10.74 -0.15
N ALA A 97 -0.28 10.15 -0.77
CA ALA A 97 -1.37 9.53 -0.02
C ALA A 97 -0.91 8.31 0.80
N VAL A 98 0.00 7.49 0.24
CA VAL A 98 0.60 6.35 0.94
C VAL A 98 1.49 6.81 2.09
N ALA A 99 2.33 7.83 1.89
CA ALA A 99 3.18 8.40 2.92
C ALA A 99 2.35 8.91 4.11
N SER A 100 1.31 9.71 3.85
CA SER A 100 0.38 10.20 4.88
C SER A 100 -0.36 9.08 5.61
N MET A 101 -0.70 8.00 4.90
CA MET A 101 -1.33 6.83 5.53
C MET A 101 -0.36 6.09 6.46
N ILE A 102 0.90 5.92 6.06
CA ILE A 102 1.92 5.28 6.91
C ILE A 102 2.18 6.15 8.15
N GLU A 103 2.25 7.47 8.00
CA GLU A 103 2.38 8.41 9.11
C GLU A 103 1.21 8.23 10.12
N GLU A 104 -0.04 8.18 9.66
CA GLU A 104 -1.20 7.90 10.51
C GLU A 104 -1.10 6.52 11.21
N LEU A 105 -0.69 5.48 10.49
CA LEU A 105 -0.60 4.13 11.03
C LEU A 105 0.60 3.97 12.00
N SER A 106 1.63 4.79 11.87
CA SER A 106 2.83 4.77 12.72
C SER A 106 2.57 5.19 14.15
N GLU A 107 1.42 5.82 14.44
CA GLU A 107 0.98 6.09 15.81
C GLU A 107 0.80 4.81 16.65
N ASN A 108 0.51 3.67 16.00
CA ASN A 108 0.17 2.41 16.67
C ASN A 108 1.20 1.29 16.44
N ALA A 109 2.12 1.44 15.49
CA ALA A 109 3.12 0.43 15.15
C ALA A 109 4.36 1.08 14.53
N GLN A 110 5.52 0.43 14.62
CA GLN A 110 6.73 0.90 13.96
C GLN A 110 6.71 0.53 12.48
N TYR A 111 6.98 1.50 11.60
CA TYR A 111 7.16 1.30 10.16
C TYR A 111 8.62 1.53 9.78
N ILE A 112 9.24 0.54 9.12
CA ILE A 112 10.59 0.61 8.58
C ILE A 112 10.45 0.54 7.06
N CYS A 113 10.78 1.63 6.36
CA CYS A 113 10.58 1.74 4.93
C CYS A 113 11.91 1.97 4.22
N THR A 114 12.17 1.27 3.10
CA THR A 114 13.20 1.66 2.15
C THR A 114 12.56 2.47 1.02
N THR A 115 13.17 3.56 0.63
CA THR A 115 12.62 4.44 -0.41
C THR A 115 13.70 5.31 -1.04
N PHE A 116 13.45 5.73 -2.30
CA PHE A 116 14.15 6.80 -3.01
C PHE A 116 13.22 7.96 -3.34
N ARG A 117 12.12 8.13 -2.60
CA ARG A 117 11.10 9.14 -2.89
C ARG A 117 11.01 10.17 -1.78
N PRO A 118 11.06 11.48 -2.13
CA PRO A 118 11.02 12.54 -1.14
C PRO A 118 9.71 12.57 -0.34
N GLU A 119 8.58 12.13 -0.93
CA GLU A 119 7.29 12.10 -0.24
C GLU A 119 7.33 11.19 1.01
N MET A 120 8.02 10.04 0.91
CA MET A 120 8.19 9.11 2.02
C MET A 120 9.13 9.68 3.09
N ILE A 121 10.22 10.34 2.66
CA ILE A 121 11.17 10.98 3.58
C ILE A 121 10.48 12.11 4.36
N GLN A 122 9.59 12.86 3.73
CA GLN A 122 8.90 13.97 4.40
C GLN A 122 8.01 13.51 5.56
N ALA A 123 7.44 12.31 5.48
CA ALA A 123 6.55 11.72 6.48
C ALA A 123 7.28 10.93 7.58
N ALA A 124 8.60 10.69 7.46
CA ALA A 124 9.35 9.87 8.40
C ALA A 124 9.91 10.69 9.57
N ASP A 125 10.05 10.04 10.74
CA ASP A 125 10.60 10.62 11.96
C ASP A 125 12.12 10.39 12.10
N LYS A 126 12.62 9.29 11.54
CA LYS A 126 14.02 8.87 11.68
C LYS A 126 14.60 8.35 10.38
N PHE A 127 15.86 8.68 10.11
CA PHE A 127 16.50 8.44 8.82
C PHE A 127 17.81 7.67 8.98
N PHE A 128 17.98 6.66 8.13
CA PHE A 128 19.20 5.86 8.05
C PHE A 128 19.67 5.82 6.59
N GLY A 129 20.93 6.19 6.37
CA GLY A 129 21.58 6.08 5.07
C GLY A 129 22.40 4.80 4.96
N VAL A 130 22.31 4.13 3.80
CA VAL A 130 23.20 3.02 3.46
C VAL A 130 24.36 3.56 2.65
N ILE A 131 25.57 3.43 3.18
CA ILE A 131 26.80 3.93 2.56
C ILE A 131 27.64 2.74 2.13
N PHE A 132 28.09 2.74 0.87
CA PHE A 132 28.97 1.74 0.31
C PHE A 132 30.38 2.32 0.14
N GLN A 133 31.33 1.88 1.00
CA GLN A 133 32.73 2.30 0.93
C GLN A 133 33.65 1.09 1.09
N ASN A 134 34.75 1.07 0.33
CA ASN A 134 35.76 0.00 0.42
C ASN A 134 35.18 -1.42 0.28
N LYS A 135 34.18 -1.60 -0.59
CA LYS A 135 33.45 -2.87 -0.81
C LYS A 135 32.65 -3.35 0.41
N VAL A 136 32.35 -2.49 1.35
CA VAL A 136 31.55 -2.79 2.54
C VAL A 136 30.37 -1.82 2.60
N SER A 137 29.17 -2.35 2.79
CA SER A 137 27.99 -1.55 3.09
C SER A 137 27.87 -1.31 4.60
N SER A 138 27.59 -0.09 4.98
CA SER A 138 27.33 0.30 6.38
C SER A 138 26.06 1.12 6.46
N ILE A 139 25.37 1.04 7.61
CA ILE A 139 24.17 1.81 7.89
C ILE A 139 24.53 2.82 8.98
N GLN A 140 24.16 4.08 8.77
CA GLN A 140 24.34 5.13 9.78
C GLN A 140 23.12 6.05 9.84
N GLU A 141 22.87 6.60 11.01
CA GLU A 141 21.84 7.61 11.21
C GLU A 141 22.24 8.91 10.49
N ILE A 142 21.31 9.50 9.74
CA ILE A 142 21.50 10.73 8.98
C ILE A 142 20.39 11.74 9.32
N THR A 143 20.57 13.01 8.94
CA THR A 143 19.52 14.03 9.10
C THR A 143 18.50 13.95 7.94
N LYS A 144 17.33 14.55 8.14
CA LYS A 144 16.30 14.67 7.11
C LYS A 144 16.82 15.42 5.87
N GLU A 145 17.59 16.48 6.09
CA GLU A 145 18.19 17.29 5.03
C GLU A 145 19.13 16.43 4.15
N ASN A 146 20.01 15.65 4.80
CA ASN A 146 20.94 14.77 4.07
C ASN A 146 20.20 13.67 3.30
N ALA A 147 19.10 13.15 3.86
CA ALA A 147 18.26 12.15 3.18
C ALA A 147 17.58 12.74 1.94
N LEU A 148 17.03 13.94 2.04
CA LEU A 148 16.40 14.63 0.90
C LEU A 148 17.42 15.00 -0.19
N GLU A 149 18.58 15.54 0.20
CA GLU A 149 19.66 15.88 -0.73
C GLU A 149 20.12 14.65 -1.52
N PHE A 150 20.30 13.51 -0.85
CA PHE A 150 20.67 12.25 -1.50
C PHE A 150 19.66 11.82 -2.56
N VAL A 151 18.37 11.85 -2.23
CA VAL A 151 17.30 11.42 -3.14
C VAL A 151 17.11 12.37 -4.31
N GLU A 152 17.30 13.69 -4.10
CA GLU A 152 17.25 14.68 -5.18
C GLU A 152 18.39 14.52 -6.19
N GLN A 153 19.59 14.10 -5.73
CA GLN A 153 20.74 13.87 -6.62
C GLN A 153 20.59 12.58 -7.45
N GLU A 154 19.86 11.58 -6.95
CA GLU A 154 19.63 10.30 -7.63
C GLU A 154 18.47 10.36 -8.64
N GLN A 155 17.67 11.44 -8.68
CA GLN A 155 16.63 11.60 -9.69
C GLN A 155 17.25 12.09 -11.00
N PRO A 156 17.27 11.28 -12.09
CA PRO A 156 17.71 11.77 -13.40
C PRO A 156 16.77 12.88 -13.87
N GLN A 157 17.34 13.98 -14.32
CA GLN A 157 16.64 15.10 -14.95
C GLN A 157 15.92 14.68 -16.24
#